data_c105a142e37a2330f4ba8abf0bb679e0
#
_entry.id   c105a142e37a2330f4ba8abf0bb679e0
#
_cell.length_a   1.000
_cell.length_b   1.000
_cell.length_c   1.000
_cell.angle_alpha   90.00
_cell.angle_beta   90.00
_cell.angle_gamma   90.00
#
_symmetry.space_group_name_H-M   'P 1'
#
loop_
_entity.id
_entity.type
_entity.pdbx_description
1 polymer ?
#
loop_
_entity_poly.entity_id
_entity_poly.type
_entity_poly.pdbx_seq_one_letter_code
_entity_poly.pdbx_strand_id
1 'polypeptide(L)'
;EELLKIMDGNQKVTLSHQRKPEKKKGVTINVLGRVAAGISIDASENIIDTEEITQEMAQTGTFFGLQIHGDSMEPKMSEGDVVIVRQQDDAESGEIVIVTVNGTDATCKRLRKYRDGIELISSNPSYKPIFFSNEEIIKKPVKIIGRVIELRAKF
;
A
#
# COMPACT_ATOMS: atom_id res chain seq x y z
N GLU A 1 -38.35 0.02 37.87
CA GLU A 1 -38.18 -0.59 37.55
C GLU A 1 -37.55 -0.65 36.71
N GLU A 2 -37.35 -0.40 36.84
CA GLU A 2 -37.05 -0.94 36.34
C GLU A 2 -36.41 -0.92 35.61
N LEU A 3 -36.61 -0.32 36.22
CA LEU A 3 -36.36 -0.81 35.91
C LEU A 3 -35.88 -0.69 35.29
N LEU A 4 -35.87 -0.24 35.77
CA LEU A 4 -35.76 -0.78 35.63
C LEU A 4 -35.35 -0.78 35.05
N LYS A 5 -35.46 -0.21 35.77
CA LYS A 5 -35.38 -0.85 35.65
C LYS A 5 -34.87 -0.98 34.96
N ILE A 6 -34.94 -0.43 35.57
CA ILE A 6 -34.73 -1.10 35.37
C ILE A 6 -34.27 -1.07 34.74
N MET A 7 -34.08 -0.68 34.91
CA MET A 7 -33.99 -1.15 34.76
C MET A 7 -33.69 -1.18 34.23
N ASP A 8 -33.56 -0.40 35.16
CA ASP A 8 -33.64 -1.05 35.10
C ASP A 8 -33.28 -1.18 34.54
N GLY A 9 -33.25 -0.43 35.02
CA GLY A 9 -33.16 -1.14 35.00
C GLY A 9 -32.67 -1.18 34.44
N ASN A 10 -32.36 -1.01 34.62
CA ASN A 10 -32.21 -1.82 34.47
C ASN A 10 -31.74 -2.10 33.88
N GLN A 11 -31.26 -1.57 33.82
CA GLN A 11 -31.03 -2.46 33.68
C GLN A 11 -30.66 -3.05 33.01
N LYS A 12 -30.57 -2.66 33.24
CA LYS A 12 -30.22 -3.57 32.86
C LYS A 12 -29.91 -3.81 32.02
N VAL A 13 -29.60 -3.47 32.10
CA VAL A 13 -29.13 -4.13 31.39
C VAL A 13 -28.59 -4.28 30.83
N THR A 14 -28.17 -4.09 30.81
CA THR A 14 -27.52 -4.65 30.35
C THR A 14 -27.11 -4.89 29.76
N LEU A 15 -26.81 -4.76 30.11
CA LEU A 15 -26.24 -5.20 29.60
C LEU A 15 -26.07 -5.28 28.95
N SER A 16 -26.08 -5.02 29.21
CA SER A 16 -25.65 -5.28 28.41
C SER A 16 -25.39 -5.03 27.77
N HIS A 17 -25.23 -4.77 28.24
CA HIS A 17 -24.80 -4.82 27.49
C HIS A 17 -24.18 -4.32 26.96
N GLN A 18 -23.80 -4.38 27.58
CA GLN A 18 -22.77 -3.75 26.84
C GLN A 18 -21.76 -4.69 26.28
N ARG A 19 -22.02 -5.09 25.16
CA ARG A 19 -21.09 -5.73 24.29
C ARG A 19 -19.98 -4.79 23.93
N LYS A 20 -18.73 -5.20 24.09
CA LYS A 20 -17.63 -4.72 23.27
C LYS A 20 -18.02 -4.86 21.81
N PRO A 21 -17.90 -3.81 20.99
CA PRO A 21 -18.11 -3.99 19.57
C PRO A 21 -17.20 -5.11 19.09
N GLU A 22 -17.74 -6.03 18.35
CA GLU A 22 -16.96 -7.08 17.74
C GLU A 22 -15.85 -6.42 16.94
N LYS A 23 -14.62 -6.79 17.22
CA LYS A 23 -13.52 -6.44 16.34
C LYS A 23 -13.82 -7.05 14.98
N LYS A 24 -14.06 -6.19 14.00
CA LYS A 24 -14.08 -6.63 12.62
C LYS A 24 -12.75 -7.30 12.36
N LYS A 25 -12.78 -8.54 11.91
CA LYS A 25 -11.58 -9.23 11.51
C LYS A 25 -10.95 -8.47 10.35
N GLY A 26 -9.68 -8.15 10.47
CA GLY A 26 -8.91 -7.64 9.36
C GLY A 26 -8.73 -8.71 8.29
N VAL A 27 -8.35 -8.26 7.12
CA VAL A 27 -7.95 -9.13 6.02
C VAL A 27 -6.44 -9.19 5.99
N THR A 28 -5.88 -10.40 6.00
CA THR A 28 -4.44 -10.59 5.97
C THR A 28 -3.94 -10.49 4.53
N ILE A 29 -2.89 -9.70 4.33
CA ILE A 29 -2.21 -9.59 3.04
C ILE A 29 -0.75 -9.98 3.21
N ASN A 30 -0.13 -10.41 2.13
CA ASN A 30 1.29 -10.78 2.12
C ASN A 30 2.15 -9.52 1.97
N VAL A 31 3.28 -9.50 2.68
CA VAL A 31 4.31 -8.48 2.53
C VAL A 31 5.46 -9.09 1.75
N LEU A 32 5.85 -8.42 0.69
CA LEU A 32 6.92 -8.88 -0.21
C LEU A 32 8.21 -8.13 0.11
N GLY A 33 9.33 -8.86 0.06
CA GLY A 33 10.65 -8.25 0.15
C GLY A 33 11.02 -7.53 -1.13
N ARG A 34 10.50 -8.02 -2.27
CA ARG A 34 10.74 -7.42 -3.59
C ARG A 34 9.64 -7.84 -4.54
N VAL A 35 9.44 -7.07 -5.59
CA VAL A 35 8.61 -7.45 -6.73
C VAL A 35 9.52 -7.51 -7.95
N ALA A 36 9.83 -8.72 -8.38
CA ALA A 36 10.69 -8.95 -9.54
C ALA A 36 9.84 -8.93 -10.82
N ALA A 37 10.36 -8.28 -11.86
CA ALA A 37 9.69 -8.25 -13.14
C ALA A 37 9.50 -9.68 -13.69
N GLY A 38 8.30 -9.95 -14.22
CA GLY A 38 7.97 -11.25 -14.81
C GLY A 38 7.65 -12.34 -13.82
N ILE A 39 7.73 -12.08 -12.51
CA ILE A 39 7.38 -13.03 -11.46
C ILE A 39 6.07 -12.57 -10.82
N SER A 40 5.16 -13.53 -10.58
CA SER A 40 3.88 -13.24 -9.94
C SER A 40 4.09 -12.62 -8.56
N ILE A 41 3.26 -11.63 -8.24
CA ILE A 41 3.23 -11.02 -6.90
C ILE A 41 2.93 -12.08 -5.83
N ASP A 42 2.19 -13.13 -6.18
CA ASP A 42 1.84 -14.19 -5.25
C ASP A 42 2.92 -15.26 -5.10
N ALA A 43 4.09 -15.09 -5.73
CA ALA A 43 5.17 -16.06 -5.62
C ALA A 43 5.68 -16.13 -4.18
N SER A 44 5.61 -17.33 -3.59
CA SER A 44 5.90 -17.54 -2.17
C SER A 44 7.32 -17.17 -1.78
N GLU A 45 8.26 -17.25 -2.69
CA GLU A 45 9.67 -16.92 -2.42
C GLU A 45 9.89 -15.44 -2.11
N ASN A 46 8.96 -14.57 -2.50
CA ASN A 46 9.07 -13.14 -2.24
C ASN A 46 8.37 -12.71 -0.94
N ILE A 47 7.57 -13.59 -0.36
CA ILE A 47 6.78 -13.27 0.85
C ILE A 47 7.68 -13.34 2.06
N ILE A 48 7.79 -12.23 2.79
CA ILE A 48 8.65 -12.15 3.98
C ILE A 48 7.84 -11.94 5.27
N ASP A 49 6.58 -11.55 5.18
CA ASP A 49 5.76 -11.23 6.35
C ASP A 49 4.31 -11.12 5.92
N THR A 50 3.43 -10.83 6.86
CA THR A 50 2.03 -10.52 6.60
C THR A 50 1.64 -9.25 7.36
N GLU A 51 0.60 -8.58 6.87
CA GLU A 51 0.00 -7.41 7.50
C GLU A 51 -1.50 -7.53 7.42
N GLU A 52 -2.21 -6.78 8.27
CA GLU A 52 -3.65 -6.72 8.23
C GLU A 52 -4.14 -5.39 7.68
N ILE A 53 -5.16 -5.45 6.84
CA ILE A 53 -5.89 -4.28 6.37
C ILE A 53 -7.35 -4.43 6.77
N THR A 54 -8.10 -3.33 6.77
CA THR A 54 -9.52 -3.38 7.11
C THR A 54 -10.31 -4.08 6.00
N GLN A 55 -11.46 -4.63 6.36
CA GLN A 55 -12.36 -5.21 5.36
C GLN A 55 -12.82 -4.16 4.35
N GLU A 56 -13.07 -2.94 4.81
CA GLU A 56 -13.44 -1.83 3.95
C GLU A 56 -12.39 -1.57 2.89
N MET A 57 -11.13 -1.51 3.31
CA MET A 57 -10.02 -1.35 2.36
C MET A 57 -9.95 -2.53 1.39
N ALA A 58 -10.04 -3.75 1.91
CA ALA A 58 -9.93 -4.96 1.10
C ALA A 58 -10.99 -5.03 0.00
N GLN A 59 -12.15 -4.40 0.19
CA GLN A 59 -13.22 -4.37 -0.79
C GLN A 59 -12.93 -3.43 -1.96
N THR A 60 -11.94 -2.55 -1.84
CA THR A 60 -11.62 -1.56 -2.88
C THR A 60 -10.65 -2.10 -3.94
N GLY A 61 -10.12 -3.30 -3.76
CA GLY A 61 -9.18 -3.88 -4.72
C GLY A 61 -8.35 -5.00 -4.12
N THR A 62 -7.28 -5.33 -4.80
CA THR A 62 -6.32 -6.34 -4.37
C THR A 62 -5.09 -5.64 -3.82
N PHE A 63 -4.62 -6.08 -2.65
CA PHE A 63 -3.55 -5.40 -1.92
C PHE A 63 -2.38 -6.34 -1.62
N PHE A 64 -1.22 -5.77 -1.52
CA PHE A 64 -0.03 -6.44 -0.97
C PHE A 64 0.81 -5.41 -0.22
N GLY A 65 1.69 -5.89 0.67
CA GLY A 65 2.69 -5.05 1.31
C GLY A 65 4.01 -5.18 0.57
N LEU A 66 4.81 -4.12 0.59
CA LEU A 66 6.15 -4.15 0.01
C LEU A 66 7.11 -3.47 0.97
N GLN A 67 8.21 -4.14 1.26
CA GLN A 67 9.26 -3.59 2.11
C GLN A 67 10.10 -2.59 1.31
N ILE A 68 10.35 -1.43 1.91
CA ILE A 68 11.18 -0.39 1.30
C ILE A 68 12.66 -0.76 1.45
N HIS A 69 13.41 -0.62 0.38
CA HIS A 69 14.85 -0.81 0.34
C HIS A 69 15.53 0.47 -0.13
N GLY A 70 16.67 0.77 0.46
CA GLY A 70 17.45 1.94 0.09
C GLY A 70 16.88 3.23 0.64
N ASP A 71 17.42 4.35 0.19
CA ASP A 71 17.13 5.67 0.76
C ASP A 71 16.50 6.65 -0.23
N SER A 72 16.07 6.19 -1.40
CA SER A 72 15.56 7.09 -2.44
C SER A 72 14.27 7.80 -2.03
N MET A 73 13.52 7.24 -1.07
CA MET A 73 12.27 7.83 -0.60
C MET A 73 12.41 8.47 0.78
N GLU A 74 13.63 8.61 1.29
CA GLU A 74 13.87 9.38 2.51
C GLU A 74 13.59 10.86 2.27
N PRO A 75 13.12 11.58 3.26
CA PRO A 75 12.82 11.16 4.64
C PRO A 75 11.42 10.59 4.82
N LYS A 76 10.62 10.54 3.77
CA LYS A 76 9.23 10.10 3.85
C LYS A 76 9.11 8.62 4.23
N MET A 77 9.96 7.80 3.65
CA MET A 77 9.99 6.36 3.88
C MET A 77 11.43 5.93 4.07
N SER A 78 11.65 5.05 5.05
CA SER A 78 12.98 4.56 5.39
C SER A 78 13.11 3.08 5.05
N GLU A 79 14.33 2.64 4.87
CA GLU A 79 14.61 1.22 4.64
C GLU A 79 14.01 0.38 5.76
N GLY A 80 13.33 -0.71 5.38
CA GLY A 80 12.67 -1.61 6.32
C GLY A 80 11.22 -1.26 6.60
N ASP A 81 10.77 -0.04 6.26
CA ASP A 81 9.35 0.30 6.34
C ASP A 81 8.56 -0.54 5.34
N VAL A 82 7.28 -0.72 5.62
CA VAL A 82 6.37 -1.45 4.73
C VAL A 82 5.34 -0.48 4.19
N VAL A 83 5.11 -0.51 2.89
CA VAL A 83 4.02 0.23 2.27
C VAL A 83 2.92 -0.75 1.88
N ILE A 84 1.67 -0.32 2.07
CA ILE A 84 0.49 -1.07 1.63
C ILE A 84 0.14 -0.57 0.25
N VAL A 85 0.08 -1.49 -0.70
CA VAL A 85 -0.05 -1.18 -2.13
C VAL A 85 -1.33 -1.79 -2.67
N ARG A 86 -2.15 -0.97 -3.34
CA ARG A 86 -3.27 -1.48 -4.12
C ARG A 86 -2.75 -1.78 -5.53
N GLN A 87 -3.01 -2.99 -6.00
CA GLN A 87 -2.63 -3.39 -7.36
C GLN A 87 -3.46 -2.61 -8.37
N GLN A 88 -2.78 -1.90 -9.25
CA GLN A 88 -3.42 -1.16 -10.35
C GLN A 88 -2.33 -0.84 -11.38
N ASP A 89 -2.72 -0.66 -12.62
CA ASP A 89 -1.77 -0.43 -13.72
C ASP A 89 -1.66 1.04 -14.12
N ASP A 90 -2.33 1.92 -13.41
CA ASP A 90 -2.23 3.37 -13.62
C ASP A 90 -2.45 4.09 -12.29
N ALA A 91 -2.15 5.39 -12.26
CA ALA A 91 -2.31 6.22 -11.07
C ALA A 91 -2.40 7.68 -11.51
N GLU A 92 -2.78 8.54 -10.56
CA GLU A 92 -2.89 9.97 -10.79
C GLU A 92 -1.58 10.69 -10.51
N SER A 93 -1.41 11.83 -11.15
CA SER A 93 -0.25 12.68 -10.91
C SER A 93 -0.17 13.09 -9.43
N GLY A 94 1.00 12.96 -8.83
CA GLY A 94 1.23 13.25 -7.42
C GLY A 94 1.14 12.04 -6.51
N GLU A 95 0.63 10.92 -6.99
CA GLU A 95 0.53 9.71 -6.18
C GLU A 95 1.85 8.95 -6.14
N ILE A 96 2.05 8.20 -5.07
CA ILE A 96 3.23 7.35 -4.93
C ILE A 96 2.89 5.97 -5.49
N VAL A 97 3.75 5.47 -6.36
CA VAL A 97 3.50 4.24 -7.09
C VAL A 97 4.65 3.26 -6.92
N ILE A 98 4.33 2.00 -7.14
CA ILE A 98 5.32 0.94 -7.32
C ILE A 98 5.42 0.72 -8.83
N VAL A 99 6.63 0.81 -9.36
CA VAL A 99 6.85 0.86 -10.81
C VAL A 99 8.06 0.02 -11.19
N THR A 100 7.96 -0.67 -12.33
CA THR A 100 9.11 -1.37 -12.94
C THR A 100 9.55 -0.62 -14.18
N VAL A 101 10.86 -0.59 -14.42
CA VAL A 101 11.44 0.04 -15.58
C VAL A 101 12.34 -0.97 -16.28
N ASN A 102 12.07 -1.23 -17.56
CA ASN A 102 12.90 -2.09 -18.39
C ASN A 102 13.18 -3.47 -17.79
N GLY A 103 12.17 -4.07 -17.16
CA GLY A 103 12.26 -5.41 -16.59
C GLY A 103 13.05 -5.51 -15.29
N THR A 104 13.40 -4.41 -14.66
CA THR A 104 14.08 -4.44 -13.36
C THR A 104 13.07 -4.67 -12.21
N ASP A 105 13.60 -4.89 -11.01
CA ASP A 105 12.76 -4.98 -9.81
C ASP A 105 11.96 -3.70 -9.63
N ALA A 106 10.77 -3.85 -9.04
CA ALA A 106 9.90 -2.71 -8.78
C ALA A 106 10.50 -1.78 -7.73
N THR A 107 10.29 -0.50 -7.92
CA THR A 107 10.75 0.54 -7.01
C THR A 107 9.61 1.50 -6.69
N CYS A 108 9.76 2.25 -5.60
CA CYS A 108 8.76 3.19 -5.11
C CYS A 108 9.16 4.60 -5.53
N LYS A 109 8.25 5.31 -6.18
CA LYS A 109 8.49 6.67 -6.68
C LYS A 109 7.20 7.46 -6.66
N ARG A 110 7.33 8.80 -6.62
CA ARG A 110 6.18 9.67 -6.87
C ARG A 110 6.01 9.84 -8.37
N LEU A 111 4.78 9.70 -8.84
CA LEU A 111 4.46 9.84 -10.25
C LEU A 111 4.05 11.27 -10.56
N ARG A 112 4.52 11.78 -11.68
CA ARG A 112 3.99 12.99 -12.27
C ARG A 112 3.72 12.75 -13.74
N LYS A 113 2.51 13.05 -14.18
CA LYS A 113 2.09 12.78 -15.56
C LYS A 113 2.10 14.06 -16.36
N TYR A 114 2.59 13.96 -17.59
CA TYR A 114 2.59 15.04 -18.55
C TYR A 114 1.99 14.54 -19.87
N ARG A 115 1.66 15.46 -20.76
CA ARG A 115 1.15 15.07 -22.08
C ARG A 115 2.11 14.16 -22.83
N ASP A 116 3.41 14.44 -22.75
CA ASP A 116 4.45 13.76 -23.52
C ASP A 116 5.17 12.66 -22.76
N GLY A 117 4.77 12.37 -21.53
CA GLY A 117 5.38 11.31 -20.75
C GLY A 117 5.11 11.39 -19.28
N ILE A 118 5.93 10.69 -18.51
CA ILE A 118 5.83 10.69 -17.05
C ILE A 118 7.21 10.98 -16.46
N GLU A 119 7.17 11.48 -15.24
CA GLU A 119 8.37 11.68 -14.43
C GLU A 119 8.24 10.84 -13.16
N LEU A 120 9.30 10.14 -12.81
CA LEU A 120 9.39 9.36 -11.56
C LEU A 120 10.30 10.12 -10.61
N ILE A 121 9.78 10.48 -9.45
CA ILE A 121 10.44 11.40 -8.53
C ILE A 121 10.70 10.69 -7.20
N SER A 122 11.96 10.71 -6.75
CA SER A 122 12.33 10.27 -5.42
C SER A 122 12.04 11.37 -4.41
N SER A 123 11.66 10.99 -3.18
CA SER A 123 11.51 11.99 -2.11
C SER A 123 12.85 12.54 -1.66
N ASN A 124 13.91 11.75 -1.80
CA ASN A 124 15.27 12.18 -1.46
C ASN A 124 15.83 13.06 -2.57
N PRO A 125 16.16 14.33 -2.27
CA PRO A 125 16.63 15.26 -3.30
C PRO A 125 18.01 14.90 -3.88
N SER A 126 18.73 13.96 -3.29
CA SER A 126 19.99 13.46 -3.86
C SER A 126 19.77 12.65 -5.12
N TYR A 127 18.53 12.21 -5.38
CA TYR A 127 18.17 11.44 -6.56
C TYR A 127 17.46 12.37 -7.54
N LYS A 128 17.95 12.44 -8.78
CA LYS A 128 17.33 13.26 -9.80
C LYS A 128 16.05 12.62 -10.32
N PRO A 129 15.01 13.40 -10.60
CA PRO A 129 13.82 12.87 -11.27
C PRO A 129 14.21 12.27 -12.64
N ILE A 130 13.49 11.23 -13.03
CA ILE A 130 13.73 10.55 -14.30
C ILE A 130 12.48 10.70 -15.17
N PHE A 131 12.64 11.28 -16.34
CA PHE A 131 11.55 11.45 -17.30
C PHE A 131 11.58 10.33 -18.33
N PHE A 132 10.39 9.79 -18.64
CA PHE A 132 10.20 8.82 -19.71
C PHE A 132 9.14 9.37 -20.67
N SER A 133 9.50 9.48 -21.95
CA SER A 133 8.54 9.87 -22.97
C SER A 133 7.48 8.78 -23.17
N ASN A 134 6.37 9.14 -23.80
CA ASN A 134 5.32 8.16 -24.11
C ASN A 134 5.88 6.98 -24.90
N GLU A 135 6.82 7.22 -25.81
CA GLU A 135 7.47 6.18 -26.57
C GLU A 135 8.31 5.28 -25.67
N GLU A 136 9.08 5.86 -24.75
CA GLU A 136 9.91 5.10 -23.83
C GLU A 136 9.11 4.26 -22.86
N ILE A 137 7.94 4.76 -22.44
CA ILE A 137 7.04 3.99 -21.57
C ILE A 137 6.66 2.67 -22.22
N ILE A 138 6.42 2.67 -23.52
CA ILE A 138 6.07 1.48 -24.28
C ILE A 138 7.28 0.60 -24.55
N LYS A 139 8.40 1.19 -24.94
CA LYS A 139 9.57 0.46 -25.42
C LYS A 139 10.39 -0.20 -24.33
N LYS A 140 10.61 0.48 -23.21
CA LYS A 140 11.47 -0.05 -22.16
C LYS A 140 10.93 -1.34 -21.54
N PRO A 141 9.70 -1.63 -21.21
CA PRO A 141 8.58 -0.76 -20.85
C PRO A 141 8.68 -0.20 -19.43
N VAL A 142 7.91 0.83 -19.15
CA VAL A 142 7.70 1.37 -17.81
C VAL A 142 6.29 0.98 -17.38
N LYS A 143 6.18 0.21 -16.30
CA LYS A 143 4.88 -0.33 -15.87
C LYS A 143 4.60 0.01 -14.41
N ILE A 144 3.43 0.59 -14.17
CA ILE A 144 2.93 0.77 -12.82
C ILE A 144 2.34 -0.56 -12.35
N ILE A 145 2.76 -0.99 -11.16
CA ILE A 145 2.31 -2.23 -10.54
C ILE A 145 1.21 -1.95 -9.53
N GLY A 146 1.28 -0.80 -8.88
CA GLY A 146 0.30 -0.42 -7.89
C GLY A 146 0.52 0.98 -7.34
N ARG A 147 -0.44 1.40 -6.51
CA ARG A 147 -0.41 2.68 -5.83
C ARG A 147 -0.22 2.47 -4.35
N VAL A 148 0.66 3.23 -3.74
CA VAL A 148 0.88 3.20 -2.30
C VAL A 148 -0.29 3.90 -1.61
N ILE A 149 -0.96 3.18 -0.71
CA ILE A 149 -2.12 3.68 0.02
C ILE A 149 -1.73 4.11 1.43
N GLU A 150 -0.77 3.40 2.05
CA GLU A 150 -0.48 3.57 3.45
C GLU A 150 0.98 3.22 3.71
N LEU A 151 1.60 3.96 4.64
CA LEU A 151 2.95 3.65 5.13
C LEU A 151 2.86 3.07 6.53
N ARG A 152 3.55 1.98 6.77
CA ARG A 152 3.70 1.37 8.09
C ARG A 152 5.16 1.41 8.48
N ALA A 153 5.52 2.44 9.24
CA ALA A 153 6.89 2.68 9.62
C ALA A 153 7.30 1.71 10.73
N LYS A 154 8.56 1.33 10.70
CA LYS A 154 9.19 0.54 11.76
C LYS A 154 9.68 1.47 12.85
N PHE A 155 9.48 1.05 14.08
CA PHE A 155 10.03 1.75 15.25
C PHE A 155 11.02 0.87 15.99
#